data_97421dfc49b0a4e6f9ddadfb53a93a73
#
_entry.id   97421dfc49b0a4e6f9ddadfb53a93a73
#
_cell.length_a   1.000
_cell.length_b   1.000
_cell.length_c   1.000
_cell.angle_alpha   90.00
_cell.angle_beta   90.00
_cell.angle_gamma   90.00
#
_symmetry.space_group_name_H-M   'P 1'
#
loop_
_entity.id
_entity.type
_entity.pdbx_description
1 polymer ?
#
loop_
_entity_poly.entity_id
_entity_poly.type
_entity_poly.pdbx_seq_one_letter_code
_entity_poly.pdbx_strand_id
1 'polypeptide(L)'
;MPSGYKGIFITTGKFSKDALKFGHKDSSRPIICIDGKKLVQGCIDKNIGFKSKPVFEPRILDRILEQEQVLQTEVGDSKNAIKKKISLNDVRARILPIPRTIFETLPDEVDSYEVLFENHDRKRMKINRERRFFGGITATYRKYGLLRKDGTVHPRDSYWIFDDENQLIRVYFEKEG
;
A
#
# COMPACT_ATOMS: atom_id res chain seq x y z
N MET A 1 33.88 21.53 36.05
CA MET A 1 32.54 21.19 35.53
C MET A 1 32.23 19.76 35.92
N PRO A 2 31.03 19.43 36.42
CA PRO A 2 30.67 18.07 36.76
C PRO A 2 30.81 17.14 35.53
N SER A 3 31.24 15.89 35.74
CA SER A 3 31.35 14.90 34.69
C SER A 3 29.96 14.59 34.15
N GLY A 4 29.79 14.65 32.82
CA GLY A 4 28.53 14.32 32.14
C GLY A 4 27.97 15.39 31.24
N TYR A 5 28.52 16.60 31.21
CA TYR A 5 28.07 17.64 30.27
C TYR A 5 28.70 17.45 28.88
N LYS A 6 27.86 17.52 27.85
CA LYS A 6 28.28 17.56 26.44
C LYS A 6 28.24 19.00 25.94
N GLY A 7 29.31 19.45 25.29
CA GLY A 7 29.34 20.77 24.65
C GLY A 7 28.73 20.68 23.23
N ILE A 8 28.00 21.70 22.82
CA ILE A 8 27.54 21.85 21.44
C ILE A 8 28.09 23.14 20.89
N PHE A 9 28.75 23.09 19.76
CA PHE A 9 29.28 24.25 19.04
C PHE A 9 28.57 24.37 17.69
N ILE A 10 27.84 25.45 17.47
CA ILE A 10 27.06 25.70 16.27
C ILE A 10 27.65 26.89 15.52
N THR A 11 27.82 26.74 14.20
CA THR A 11 28.23 27.84 13.31
C THR A 11 27.42 27.79 12.02
N THR A 12 27.15 28.93 11.42
CA THR A 12 26.56 29.02 10.08
C THR A 12 27.59 28.76 8.96
N GLY A 13 28.87 28.81 9.28
CA GLY A 13 29.97 28.54 8.36
C GLY A 13 30.41 27.06 8.40
N LYS A 14 31.72 26.86 8.13
CA LYS A 14 32.39 25.54 8.21
C LYS A 14 33.42 25.54 9.31
N PHE A 15 33.62 24.42 9.97
CA PHE A 15 34.74 24.22 10.89
C PHE A 15 36.03 23.93 10.12
N SER A 16 37.16 24.43 10.61
CA SER A 16 38.45 24.01 10.14
C SER A 16 38.75 22.57 10.57
N LYS A 17 39.69 21.92 9.86
CA LYS A 17 40.10 20.54 10.23
C LYS A 17 40.63 20.47 11.67
N ASP A 18 41.31 21.50 12.13
CA ASP A 18 41.91 21.53 13.46
C ASP A 18 40.83 21.78 14.54
N ALA A 19 39.83 22.59 14.25
CA ALA A 19 38.68 22.78 15.16
C ALA A 19 37.91 21.47 15.37
N LEU A 20 37.71 20.66 14.28
CA LEU A 20 37.05 19.34 14.39
C LEU A 20 37.90 18.35 15.20
N LYS A 21 39.23 18.33 14.98
CA LYS A 21 40.13 17.50 15.78
C LYS A 21 40.11 17.87 17.25
N PHE A 22 40.05 19.18 17.58
CA PHE A 22 39.97 19.66 18.96
C PHE A 22 38.68 19.21 19.63
N GLY A 23 37.55 19.29 18.93
CA GLY A 23 36.25 18.82 19.43
C GLY A 23 36.20 17.34 19.78
N HIS A 24 37.00 16.51 19.08
CA HIS A 24 37.09 15.06 19.31
C HIS A 24 38.23 14.63 20.24
N LYS A 25 39.11 15.54 20.67
CA LYS A 25 40.34 15.18 21.40
C LYS A 25 40.10 14.70 22.83
N ASP A 26 39.02 15.10 23.45
CA ASP A 26 38.68 14.70 24.83
C ASP A 26 37.40 13.85 24.82
N SER A 27 37.58 12.53 24.90
CA SER A 27 36.46 11.57 24.96
C SER A 27 35.63 11.69 26.24
N SER A 28 36.18 12.29 27.30
CA SER A 28 35.44 12.53 28.56
C SER A 28 34.50 13.72 28.48
N ARG A 29 34.71 14.60 27.51
CA ARG A 29 33.89 15.83 27.28
C ARG A 29 33.67 16.06 25.79
N PRO A 30 32.89 15.22 25.10
CA PRO A 30 32.70 15.34 23.68
C PRO A 30 32.00 16.65 23.31
N ILE A 31 32.58 17.39 22.36
CA ILE A 31 31.95 18.58 21.78
C ILE A 31 31.33 18.20 20.44
N ILE A 32 30.03 18.39 20.33
CA ILE A 32 29.29 18.16 19.09
C ILE A 32 29.41 19.41 18.22
N CYS A 33 30.04 19.29 17.07
CA CYS A 33 30.20 20.38 16.12
C CYS A 33 29.12 20.31 15.03
N ILE A 34 28.29 21.37 14.96
CA ILE A 34 27.21 21.53 13.98
C ILE A 34 27.56 22.71 13.08
N ASP A 35 27.99 22.44 11.85
CA ASP A 35 28.24 23.43 10.82
C ASP A 35 26.94 23.87 10.12
N GLY A 36 27.01 24.90 9.27
CA GLY A 36 25.85 25.43 8.56
C GLY A 36 25.12 24.38 7.73
N LYS A 37 25.82 23.42 7.13
CA LYS A 37 25.21 22.34 6.34
C LYS A 37 24.42 21.37 7.23
N LYS A 38 25.02 20.94 8.34
CA LYS A 38 24.34 20.06 9.32
C LYS A 38 23.18 20.76 10.01
N LEU A 39 23.32 22.07 10.27
CA LEU A 39 22.25 22.88 10.85
C LEU A 39 21.02 22.92 9.91
N VAL A 40 21.24 23.26 8.63
CA VAL A 40 20.16 23.30 7.64
C VAL A 40 19.52 21.92 7.47
N GLN A 41 20.32 20.85 7.37
CA GLN A 41 19.78 19.50 7.29
C GLN A 41 18.93 19.15 8.51
N GLY A 42 19.41 19.46 9.71
CA GLY A 42 18.64 19.21 10.93
C GLY A 42 17.33 20.01 11.00
N CYS A 43 17.32 21.25 10.46
CA CYS A 43 16.10 22.04 10.35
C CYS A 43 15.08 21.39 9.36
N ILE A 44 15.56 20.89 8.23
CA ILE A 44 14.73 20.17 7.24
C ILE A 44 14.14 18.90 7.88
N ASP A 45 14.97 18.07 8.48
CA ASP A 45 14.56 16.78 9.09
C ASP A 45 13.55 16.95 10.22
N LYS A 46 13.60 18.10 10.90
CA LYS A 46 12.71 18.43 12.03
C LYS A 46 11.59 19.41 11.67
N ASN A 47 11.45 19.79 10.40
CA ASN A 47 10.49 20.80 9.94
C ASN A 47 10.59 22.16 10.70
N ILE A 48 11.78 22.53 11.18
CA ILE A 48 12.01 23.78 11.89
C ILE A 48 12.22 24.90 10.88
N GLY A 49 11.37 25.91 10.90
CA GLY A 49 11.43 27.05 9.98
C GLY A 49 10.91 26.80 8.57
N PHE A 50 10.39 25.60 8.29
CA PHE A 50 9.76 25.28 7.02
C PHE A 50 8.24 25.29 7.16
N LYS A 51 7.56 25.92 6.20
CA LYS A 51 6.11 25.78 6.00
C LYS A 51 5.89 24.85 4.83
N SER A 52 5.39 23.65 5.08
CA SER A 52 4.90 22.79 4.01
C SER A 52 3.64 23.41 3.43
N LYS A 53 3.70 23.90 2.20
CA LYS A 53 2.49 24.22 1.45
C LYS A 53 2.07 22.96 0.71
N PRO A 54 0.80 22.54 0.81
CA PRO A 54 0.31 21.49 -0.09
C PRO A 54 0.44 22.02 -1.52
N VAL A 55 1.23 21.35 -2.33
CA VAL A 55 1.36 21.65 -3.75
C VAL A 55 0.48 20.65 -4.47
N PHE A 56 -0.53 21.15 -5.17
CA PHE A 56 -1.34 20.34 -6.06
C PHE A 56 -0.54 20.10 -7.34
N GLU A 57 -0.23 18.84 -7.62
CA GLU A 57 0.40 18.43 -8.86
C GLU A 57 -0.65 17.81 -9.81
N PRO A 58 -1.16 18.55 -10.79
CA PRO A 58 -2.16 18.05 -11.74
C PRO A 58 -1.75 16.73 -12.40
N ARG A 59 -0.46 16.60 -12.77
CA ARG A 59 0.09 15.40 -13.43
C ARG A 59 -0.05 14.12 -12.62
N ILE A 60 -0.05 14.23 -11.27
CA ILE A 60 -0.29 13.06 -10.40
C ILE A 60 -1.76 12.66 -10.48
N LEU A 61 -2.65 13.67 -10.45
CA LEU A 61 -4.08 13.43 -10.58
C LEU A 61 -4.43 12.85 -11.94
N ASP A 62 -3.88 13.43 -13.03
CA ASP A 62 -4.08 12.91 -14.39
C ASP A 62 -3.65 11.45 -14.50
N ARG A 63 -2.48 11.09 -13.92
CA ARG A 63 -1.99 9.71 -13.89
C ARG A 63 -2.92 8.77 -13.10
N ILE A 64 -3.49 9.24 -12.00
CA ILE A 64 -4.44 8.46 -11.20
C ILE A 64 -5.74 8.26 -11.98
N LEU A 65 -6.25 9.32 -12.63
CA LEU A 65 -7.46 9.27 -13.43
C LEU A 65 -7.28 8.41 -14.69
N GLU A 66 -6.12 8.48 -15.35
CA GLU A 66 -5.78 7.61 -16.47
C GLU A 66 -5.74 6.14 -16.03
N GLN A 67 -5.16 5.85 -14.87
CA GLN A 67 -5.16 4.49 -14.30
C GLN A 67 -6.57 4.01 -13.96
N GLU A 68 -7.43 4.87 -13.43
CA GLU A 68 -8.84 4.52 -13.19
C GLU A 68 -9.62 4.31 -14.49
N GLN A 69 -9.36 5.10 -15.52
CA GLN A 69 -9.98 4.92 -16.84
C GLN A 69 -9.52 3.62 -17.49
N VAL A 70 -8.22 3.32 -17.45
CA VAL A 70 -7.66 2.06 -17.95
C VAL A 70 -8.29 0.87 -17.23
N LEU A 71 -8.45 0.94 -15.91
CA LEU A 71 -9.10 -0.11 -15.14
C LEU A 71 -10.59 -0.28 -15.50
N GLN A 72 -11.31 0.81 -15.76
CA GLN A 72 -12.70 0.76 -16.21
C GLN A 72 -12.82 0.22 -17.64
N THR A 73 -11.89 0.60 -18.51
CA THR A 73 -11.82 0.11 -19.90
C THR A 73 -11.40 -1.36 -19.94
N GLU A 74 -10.45 -1.78 -19.09
CA GLU A 74 -10.04 -3.18 -18.99
C GLU A 74 -11.19 -4.11 -18.58
N VAL A 75 -12.11 -3.65 -17.73
CA VAL A 75 -13.30 -4.43 -17.35
C VAL A 75 -14.36 -4.43 -18.47
N GLY A 76 -14.49 -3.32 -19.21
CA GLY A 76 -15.45 -3.21 -20.34
C GLY A 76 -15.00 -3.91 -21.61
N ASP A 77 -13.70 -3.87 -21.91
CA ASP A 77 -13.13 -4.40 -23.16
C ASP A 77 -12.36 -5.72 -22.97
N SER A 78 -12.18 -6.21 -21.76
CA SER A 78 -11.42 -7.43 -21.49
C SER A 78 -12.19 -8.65 -21.99
N LYS A 79 -11.94 -9.06 -23.19
CA LYS A 79 -12.41 -10.35 -23.78
C LYS A 79 -12.06 -11.57 -22.92
N ASN A 80 -11.22 -11.38 -21.90
CA ASN A 80 -10.71 -12.44 -21.02
C ASN A 80 -11.24 -12.37 -19.57
N ALA A 81 -12.11 -11.42 -19.25
CA ALA A 81 -12.68 -11.35 -17.90
C ALA A 81 -13.73 -12.45 -17.70
N ILE A 82 -13.56 -13.24 -16.65
CA ILE A 82 -14.46 -14.34 -16.32
C ILE A 82 -15.50 -13.87 -15.32
N LYS A 83 -16.76 -13.87 -15.75
CA LYS A 83 -17.89 -13.51 -14.89
C LYS A 83 -18.23 -14.63 -13.92
N LYS A 84 -18.37 -14.31 -12.63
CA LYS A 84 -18.78 -15.23 -11.57
C LYS A 84 -19.78 -14.57 -10.64
N LYS A 85 -20.94 -15.18 -10.48
CA LYS A 85 -21.94 -14.72 -9.50
C LYS A 85 -21.48 -15.09 -8.08
N ILE A 86 -21.48 -14.12 -7.20
CA ILE A 86 -21.29 -14.31 -5.76
C ILE A 86 -22.68 -14.42 -5.15
N SER A 87 -22.99 -15.59 -4.65
CA SER A 87 -24.30 -15.91 -4.10
C SER A 87 -24.48 -15.35 -2.68
N LEU A 88 -25.71 -15.29 -2.23
CA LEU A 88 -26.06 -14.94 -0.85
C LEU A 88 -25.35 -15.87 0.16
N ASN A 89 -25.24 -17.16 -0.17
CA ASN A 89 -24.57 -18.15 0.67
C ASN A 89 -23.07 -17.93 0.74
N ASP A 90 -22.41 -17.53 -0.37
CA ASP A 90 -20.99 -17.21 -0.39
C ASP A 90 -20.66 -16.03 0.52
N VAL A 91 -21.48 -14.98 0.46
CA VAL A 91 -21.28 -13.80 1.32
C VAL A 91 -21.53 -14.14 2.79
N ARG A 92 -22.58 -14.92 3.11
CA ARG A 92 -22.84 -15.41 4.47
C ARG A 92 -21.74 -16.29 5.01
N ALA A 93 -21.22 -17.20 4.19
CA ALA A 93 -20.10 -18.06 4.53
C ALA A 93 -18.75 -17.32 4.55
N ARG A 94 -18.73 -16.05 4.11
CA ARG A 94 -17.51 -15.21 4.06
C ARG A 94 -16.41 -15.81 3.21
N ILE A 95 -16.80 -16.36 2.08
CA ILE A 95 -15.91 -16.98 1.09
C ILE A 95 -16.04 -16.26 -0.25
N LEU A 96 -14.93 -16.19 -0.98
CA LEU A 96 -14.89 -15.67 -2.35
C LEU A 96 -14.65 -16.84 -3.30
N PRO A 97 -15.70 -17.34 -3.97
CA PRO A 97 -15.60 -18.52 -4.83
C PRO A 97 -14.79 -18.21 -6.08
N ILE A 98 -13.78 -19.02 -6.36
CA ILE A 98 -12.90 -18.83 -7.52
C ILE A 98 -13.60 -19.47 -8.74
N PRO A 99 -13.67 -18.76 -9.89
CA PRO A 99 -14.14 -19.33 -11.14
C PRO A 99 -13.33 -20.58 -11.51
N ARG A 100 -13.99 -21.61 -12.03
CA ARG A 100 -13.33 -22.88 -12.38
C ARG A 100 -12.18 -22.68 -13.36
N THR A 101 -12.40 -21.87 -14.38
CA THR A 101 -11.39 -21.55 -15.40
C THR A 101 -10.16 -20.87 -14.81
N ILE A 102 -10.31 -19.93 -13.87
CA ILE A 102 -9.18 -19.32 -13.15
C ILE A 102 -8.49 -20.37 -12.28
N PHE A 103 -9.27 -21.18 -11.54
CA PHE A 103 -8.72 -22.18 -10.65
C PHE A 103 -7.84 -23.20 -11.37
N GLU A 104 -8.24 -23.64 -12.58
CA GLU A 104 -7.52 -24.60 -13.41
C GLU A 104 -6.20 -24.03 -13.98
N THR A 105 -6.03 -22.71 -14.03
CA THR A 105 -4.76 -22.07 -14.44
C THR A 105 -3.81 -21.84 -13.27
N LEU A 106 -4.28 -21.93 -12.01
CA LEU A 106 -3.45 -21.67 -10.86
C LEU A 106 -2.49 -22.84 -10.55
N PRO A 107 -1.18 -22.62 -10.43
CA PRO A 107 -0.21 -23.64 -10.06
C PRO A 107 -0.59 -24.36 -8.75
N ASP A 108 -0.51 -25.70 -8.74
CA ASP A 108 -0.91 -26.51 -7.59
C ASP A 108 -0.04 -26.32 -6.35
N GLU A 109 1.20 -25.88 -6.54
CA GLU A 109 2.19 -25.70 -5.49
C GLU A 109 2.01 -24.41 -4.69
N VAL A 110 1.16 -23.49 -5.18
CA VAL A 110 1.00 -22.15 -4.59
C VAL A 110 -0.24 -22.10 -3.70
N ASP A 111 -0.04 -21.93 -2.41
CA ASP A 111 -1.13 -21.88 -1.41
C ASP A 111 -1.78 -20.50 -1.21
N SER A 112 -1.16 -19.43 -1.72
CA SER A 112 -1.66 -18.07 -1.53
C SER A 112 -1.34 -17.20 -2.71
N TYR A 113 -2.29 -16.36 -3.10
CA TYR A 113 -2.19 -15.44 -4.23
C TYR A 113 -2.36 -14.00 -3.78
N GLU A 114 -1.73 -13.07 -4.49
CA GLU A 114 -2.08 -11.67 -4.40
C GLU A 114 -3.38 -11.43 -5.18
N VAL A 115 -4.39 -10.92 -4.49
CA VAL A 115 -5.67 -10.56 -5.08
C VAL A 115 -5.81 -9.05 -5.04
N LEU A 116 -5.95 -8.45 -6.21
CA LEU A 116 -6.18 -7.01 -6.39
C LEU A 116 -7.67 -6.79 -6.58
N PHE A 117 -8.27 -6.07 -5.64
CA PHE A 117 -9.65 -5.60 -5.76
C PHE A 117 -9.69 -4.19 -6.36
N GLU A 118 -10.89 -3.70 -6.65
CA GLU A 118 -11.11 -2.31 -7.04
C GLU A 118 -10.36 -1.32 -6.12
N ASN A 119 -10.05 -0.13 -6.63
CA ASN A 119 -9.33 0.92 -5.90
C ASN A 119 -7.96 0.50 -5.36
N HIS A 120 -7.25 -0.37 -6.10
CA HIS A 120 -5.90 -0.85 -5.76
C HIS A 120 -5.79 -1.54 -4.38
N ASP A 121 -6.89 -2.09 -3.88
CA ASP A 121 -6.91 -2.84 -2.63
C ASP A 121 -6.27 -4.22 -2.83
N ARG A 122 -4.98 -4.32 -2.54
CA ARG A 122 -4.18 -5.53 -2.71
C ARG A 122 -4.17 -6.34 -1.42
N LYS A 123 -4.47 -7.63 -1.54
CA LYS A 123 -4.52 -8.53 -0.39
C LYS A 123 -3.94 -9.90 -0.74
N ARG A 124 -3.04 -10.40 0.09
CA ARG A 124 -2.59 -11.78 0.01
C ARG A 124 -3.61 -12.71 0.64
N MET A 125 -4.13 -13.66 -0.14
CA MET A 125 -5.21 -14.54 0.27
C MET A 125 -4.82 -16.01 0.10
N LYS A 126 -5.11 -16.80 1.14
CA LYS A 126 -4.90 -18.26 1.09
C LYS A 126 -6.06 -18.93 0.36
N ILE A 127 -5.72 -19.83 -0.54
CA ILE A 127 -6.69 -20.61 -1.30
C ILE A 127 -7.10 -21.87 -0.53
N ASN A 128 -8.40 -22.15 -0.50
CA ASN A 128 -8.91 -23.47 -0.17
C ASN A 128 -9.07 -24.26 -1.47
N ARG A 129 -8.15 -25.17 -1.75
CA ARG A 129 -8.13 -25.92 -3.03
C ARG A 129 -9.25 -26.94 -3.12
N GLU A 130 -9.60 -27.59 -2.02
CA GLU A 130 -10.68 -28.59 -1.98
C GLU A 130 -12.02 -28.00 -2.42
N ARG A 131 -12.34 -26.80 -1.94
CA ARG A 131 -13.61 -26.14 -2.20
C ARG A 131 -13.53 -24.93 -3.14
N ARG A 132 -12.36 -24.62 -3.67
CA ARG A 132 -12.09 -23.58 -4.67
C ARG A 132 -12.57 -22.19 -4.25
N PHE A 133 -12.09 -21.69 -3.11
CA PHE A 133 -12.40 -20.34 -2.64
C PHE A 133 -11.24 -19.70 -1.89
N PHE A 134 -11.29 -18.38 -1.79
CA PHE A 134 -10.49 -17.59 -0.85
C PHE A 134 -11.32 -17.28 0.41
N GLY A 135 -10.72 -17.50 1.58
CA GLY A 135 -11.29 -17.15 2.88
C GLY A 135 -10.89 -15.74 3.34
N GLY A 136 -11.45 -15.30 4.50
CA GLY A 136 -11.05 -14.05 5.14
C GLY A 136 -11.50 -12.79 4.41
N ILE A 137 -12.58 -12.85 3.62
CA ILE A 137 -13.06 -11.79 2.72
C ILE A 137 -14.04 -10.79 3.40
N THR A 138 -14.34 -10.96 4.68
CA THR A 138 -15.37 -10.16 5.39
C THR A 138 -15.16 -8.65 5.27
N ALA A 139 -13.91 -8.19 5.48
CA ALA A 139 -13.59 -6.77 5.40
C ALA A 139 -13.79 -6.21 3.98
N THR A 140 -13.38 -6.98 2.97
CA THR A 140 -13.57 -6.66 1.56
C THR A 140 -15.05 -6.60 1.19
N TYR A 141 -15.85 -7.60 1.59
CA TYR A 141 -17.29 -7.58 1.35
C TYR A 141 -18.00 -6.39 2.01
N ARG A 142 -17.54 -5.97 3.19
CA ARG A 142 -18.05 -4.74 3.82
C ARG A 142 -17.66 -3.49 3.07
N LYS A 143 -16.40 -3.41 2.65
CA LYS A 143 -15.86 -2.27 1.88
C LYS A 143 -16.61 -2.06 0.57
N TYR A 144 -16.92 -3.14 -0.14
CA TYR A 144 -17.62 -3.10 -1.43
C TYR A 144 -19.13 -3.27 -1.35
N GLY A 145 -19.71 -3.22 -0.16
CA GLY A 145 -21.15 -3.18 0.06
C GLY A 145 -21.88 -4.51 -0.12
N LEU A 146 -21.19 -5.64 -0.31
CA LEU A 146 -21.82 -6.96 -0.40
C LEU A 146 -22.33 -7.44 0.97
N LEU A 147 -21.71 -6.96 2.06
CA LEU A 147 -22.10 -7.26 3.44
C LEU A 147 -22.20 -5.96 4.23
N ARG A 148 -23.38 -5.57 4.65
CA ARG A 148 -23.59 -4.40 5.52
C ARG A 148 -23.28 -4.70 6.99
N LYS A 149 -23.15 -3.65 7.81
CA LYS A 149 -22.86 -3.76 9.25
C LYS A 149 -24.02 -4.44 10.02
N ASP A 150 -25.24 -4.26 9.56
CA ASP A 150 -26.46 -4.88 10.08
C ASP A 150 -26.62 -6.36 9.69
N GLY A 151 -25.67 -6.92 8.92
CA GLY A 151 -25.72 -8.29 8.43
C GLY A 151 -26.45 -8.48 7.11
N THR A 152 -27.03 -7.42 6.55
CA THR A 152 -27.70 -7.47 5.24
C THR A 152 -26.68 -7.84 4.15
N VAL A 153 -27.09 -8.73 3.25
CA VAL A 153 -26.24 -9.29 2.20
C VAL A 153 -26.79 -8.88 0.83
N HIS A 154 -25.90 -8.38 -0.01
CA HIS A 154 -26.18 -7.98 -1.39
C HIS A 154 -25.36 -8.84 -2.36
N PRO A 155 -25.91 -9.95 -2.89
CA PRO A 155 -25.24 -10.75 -3.91
C PRO A 155 -24.97 -9.92 -5.15
N ARG A 156 -23.80 -10.08 -5.76
CA ARG A 156 -23.38 -9.38 -6.99
C ARG A 156 -22.63 -10.29 -7.92
N ASP A 157 -22.54 -9.89 -9.15
CA ASP A 157 -21.61 -10.49 -10.08
C ASP A 157 -20.19 -9.95 -9.84
N SER A 158 -19.21 -10.78 -10.08
CA SER A 158 -17.79 -10.44 -10.02
C SER A 158 -17.11 -10.81 -11.32
N TYR A 159 -16.12 -10.04 -11.70
CA TYR A 159 -15.32 -10.22 -12.90
C TYR A 159 -13.88 -10.51 -12.50
N TRP A 160 -13.30 -11.53 -13.08
CA TRP A 160 -12.02 -12.09 -12.69
C TRP A 160 -11.05 -12.09 -13.87
N ILE A 161 -9.84 -11.64 -13.63
CA ILE A 161 -8.73 -11.69 -14.58
C ILE A 161 -7.54 -12.31 -13.83
N PHE A 162 -6.90 -13.30 -14.42
CA PHE A 162 -5.63 -13.83 -13.93
C PHE A 162 -4.50 -13.30 -14.80
N ASP A 163 -3.54 -12.67 -14.19
CA ASP A 163 -2.32 -12.17 -14.78
C ASP A 163 -1.20 -13.16 -14.42
N ASP A 164 -0.90 -14.06 -15.36
CA ASP A 164 0.06 -15.15 -15.17
C ASP A 164 1.49 -14.61 -15.01
N GLU A 165 1.86 -13.57 -15.74
CA GLU A 165 3.20 -12.98 -15.67
C GLU A 165 3.50 -12.42 -14.27
N ASN A 166 2.51 -11.79 -13.64
CA ASN A 166 2.66 -11.19 -12.31
C ASN A 166 2.12 -12.07 -11.18
N GLN A 167 1.58 -13.26 -11.49
CA GLN A 167 0.91 -14.15 -10.53
C GLN A 167 -0.15 -13.41 -9.69
N LEU A 168 -0.91 -12.53 -10.34
CA LEU A 168 -1.87 -11.62 -9.74
C LEU A 168 -3.29 -11.94 -10.19
N ILE A 169 -4.22 -12.04 -9.26
CA ILE A 169 -5.64 -12.19 -9.54
C ILE A 169 -6.31 -10.83 -9.35
N ARG A 170 -6.98 -10.33 -10.39
CA ARG A 170 -7.79 -9.11 -10.30
C ARG A 170 -9.26 -9.48 -10.17
N VAL A 171 -9.95 -8.87 -9.22
CA VAL A 171 -11.37 -9.10 -8.95
C VAL A 171 -12.12 -7.80 -8.85
N TYR A 172 -13.16 -7.65 -9.64
CA TYR A 172 -14.05 -6.50 -9.68
C TYR A 172 -15.46 -6.94 -9.32
N PHE A 173 -16.15 -6.15 -8.52
CA PHE A 173 -17.55 -6.38 -8.21
C PHE A 173 -18.44 -5.48 -9.06
N GLU A 174 -19.57 -6.00 -9.54
CA GLU A 174 -20.54 -5.20 -10.24
C GLU A 174 -21.04 -4.05 -9.35
N LYS A 175 -21.09 -2.83 -9.89
CA LYS A 175 -21.56 -1.66 -9.12
C LYS A 175 -23.05 -1.80 -8.81
N GLU A 176 -23.48 -1.26 -7.68
CA GLU A 176 -24.91 -1.10 -7.38
C GLU A 176 -25.50 -0.14 -8.43
N GLY A 177 -26.46 -0.59 -9.21
CA GLY A 177 -27.22 0.24 -10.12
C GLY A 177 -28.20 1.14 -9.36
#